data_1cc38fc8f2c989131a5bb9f0389b7a51
#
_entry.id   1cc38fc8f2c989131a5bb9f0389b7a51
#
_cell.length_a   1.000
_cell.length_b   1.000
_cell.length_c   1.000
_cell.angle_alpha   90.00
_cell.angle_beta   90.00
_cell.angle_gamma   90.00
#
_symmetry.space_group_name_H-M   'P 1'
#
loop_
_entity.id
_entity.type
_entity.pdbx_description
1 polymer ?
#
loop_
_entity_poly.entity_id
_entity_poly.type
_entity_poly.pdbx_seq_one_letter_code
_entity_poly.pdbx_strand_id
1 'polypeptide(L)'
;MSHQPEVSAGILAFRRKPRLELLLAHPGGPYWRNKDDGAWSIPKGNVESADLLVCAKREFNEETGLVAAGPFFALTPLRQKSGKTVHAFALEADFDLSTFASNMFEMEWPPHSGKLQNFPEVDRVAYFGLATARRKILSGQRPFIEELVQRLKKRVPV
;
A
#
# COMPACT_ATOMS: atom_id res chain seq x y z
N MET A 1 -28.54 10.05 -8.82
CA MET A 1 -27.28 10.48 -8.22
C MET A 1 -26.11 9.75 -8.87
N SER A 2 -25.20 10.50 -9.39
CA SER A 2 -23.98 9.89 -9.95
C SER A 2 -23.04 9.58 -8.81
N HIS A 3 -22.59 8.34 -8.73
CA HIS A 3 -21.49 7.98 -7.84
C HIS A 3 -20.19 8.41 -8.49
N GLN A 4 -19.46 9.30 -7.83
CA GLN A 4 -18.12 9.58 -8.27
C GLN A 4 -17.25 8.35 -7.98
N PRO A 5 -16.40 7.93 -8.91
CA PRO A 5 -15.50 6.82 -8.66
C PRO A 5 -14.61 7.14 -7.45
N GLU A 6 -14.43 6.17 -6.57
CA GLU A 6 -13.49 6.33 -5.47
C GLU A 6 -12.06 6.39 -6.00
N VAL A 7 -11.26 7.25 -5.38
CA VAL A 7 -9.86 7.40 -5.71
C VAL A 7 -9.03 7.17 -4.45
N SER A 8 -8.00 6.36 -4.58
CA SER A 8 -7.02 6.13 -3.51
C SER A 8 -5.65 6.59 -3.96
N ALA A 9 -4.82 6.95 -3.00
CA ALA A 9 -3.41 7.25 -3.23
C ALA A 9 -2.56 6.54 -2.19
N GLY A 10 -1.42 6.02 -2.62
CA GLY A 10 -0.53 5.29 -1.74
C GLY A 10 0.92 5.38 -2.19
N ILE A 11 1.78 4.72 -1.43
CA ILE A 11 3.21 4.74 -1.66
C ILE A 11 3.73 3.32 -1.82
N LEU A 12 4.49 3.10 -2.89
CA LEU A 12 5.25 1.87 -3.08
C LEU A 12 6.71 2.18 -2.73
N ALA A 13 7.07 1.86 -1.49
CA ALA A 13 8.44 2.02 -1.02
C ALA A 13 9.25 0.81 -1.45
N PHE A 14 10.53 1.04 -1.78
CA PHE A 14 11.43 -0.02 -2.19
C PHE A 14 12.85 0.31 -1.72
N ARG A 15 13.67 -0.73 -1.63
CA ARG A 15 15.11 -0.59 -1.37
C ARG A 15 15.86 -1.53 -2.31
N ARG A 16 17.12 -1.24 -2.61
CA ARG A 16 17.87 -1.99 -3.63
C ARG A 16 19.11 -2.70 -3.13
N LYS A 17 19.43 -2.60 -1.85
CA LYS A 17 20.65 -3.22 -1.30
C LYS A 17 20.29 -4.23 -0.24
N PRO A 18 20.72 -5.49 -0.37
CA PRO A 18 21.57 -6.04 -1.43
C PRO A 18 20.83 -6.33 -2.73
N ARG A 19 19.50 -6.35 -2.72
CA ARG A 19 18.67 -6.60 -3.90
C ARG A 19 17.39 -5.79 -3.81
N LEU A 20 16.66 -5.72 -4.91
CA LEU A 20 15.38 -5.02 -4.92
C LEU A 20 14.37 -5.71 -4.00
N GLU A 21 13.87 -4.96 -3.05
CA GLU A 21 12.78 -5.38 -2.17
C GLU A 21 11.73 -4.30 -2.09
N LEU A 22 10.48 -4.71 -2.03
CA LEU A 22 9.33 -3.80 -2.01
C LEU A 22 8.60 -3.93 -0.68
N LEU A 23 8.18 -2.80 -0.12
CA LEU A 23 7.45 -2.74 1.14
C LEU A 23 5.96 -2.88 0.87
N LEU A 24 5.36 -3.93 1.41
CA LEU A 24 3.93 -4.16 1.31
C LEU A 24 3.31 -4.23 2.70
N ALA A 25 2.00 -3.95 2.75
CA ALA A 25 1.22 -3.95 3.97
C ALA A 25 0.17 -5.06 3.91
N HIS A 26 0.03 -5.79 5.03
CA HIS A 26 -1.01 -6.79 5.16
C HIS A 26 -2.23 -6.14 5.81
N PRO A 27 -3.44 -6.27 5.22
CA PRO A 27 -4.63 -5.67 5.80
C PRO A 27 -4.97 -6.34 7.12
N GLY A 28 -5.37 -5.53 8.10
CA GLY A 28 -5.77 -6.03 9.41
C GLY A 28 -7.23 -6.41 9.47
N GLY A 29 -7.62 -6.95 10.60
CA GLY A 29 -8.99 -7.36 10.85
C GLY A 29 -9.22 -8.84 10.62
N PRO A 30 -10.37 -9.34 11.08
CA PRO A 30 -10.61 -10.77 11.13
C PRO A 30 -10.80 -11.43 9.76
N TYR A 31 -11.27 -10.66 8.75
CA TYR A 31 -11.48 -11.23 7.41
C TYR A 31 -10.18 -11.54 6.69
N TRP A 32 -9.07 -10.86 7.05
CA TRP A 32 -7.80 -11.00 6.36
C TRP A 32 -6.76 -11.80 7.15
N ARG A 33 -7.09 -12.12 8.42
CA ARG A 33 -6.13 -12.72 9.36
C ARG A 33 -5.36 -13.91 8.79
N ASN A 34 -6.05 -14.80 8.07
CA ASN A 34 -5.47 -16.04 7.55
C ASN A 34 -5.17 -15.99 6.05
N LYS A 35 -5.24 -14.81 5.44
CA LYS A 35 -4.95 -14.63 4.02
C LYS A 35 -3.53 -14.11 3.87
N ASP A 36 -2.86 -14.56 2.84
CA ASP A 36 -1.46 -14.21 2.59
C ASP A 36 -1.24 -13.87 1.11
N ASP A 37 -0.95 -14.88 0.28
CA ASP A 37 -0.71 -14.62 -1.15
C ASP A 37 -1.90 -13.92 -1.79
N GLY A 38 -1.63 -12.82 -2.51
CA GLY A 38 -2.68 -12.03 -3.14
C GLY A 38 -3.46 -11.13 -2.20
N ALA A 39 -3.04 -11.04 -0.92
CA ALA A 39 -3.75 -10.24 0.08
C ALA A 39 -3.04 -8.93 0.43
N TRP A 40 -1.75 -8.83 0.14
CA TRP A 40 -0.95 -7.66 0.50
C TRP A 40 -1.16 -6.51 -0.48
N SER A 41 -0.96 -5.30 -0.02
CA SER A 41 -1.22 -4.08 -0.78
C SER A 41 -0.14 -3.05 -0.51
N ILE A 42 -0.01 -2.07 -1.40
CA ILE A 42 0.71 -0.86 -1.02
C ILE A 42 -0.11 -0.15 0.08
N PRO A 43 0.55 0.49 1.06
CA PRO A 43 -0.18 1.32 2.03
C PRO A 43 -0.85 2.46 1.27
N LYS A 44 -2.17 2.57 1.41
CA LYS A 44 -2.96 3.54 0.66
C LYS A 44 -4.28 3.83 1.34
N GLY A 45 -4.87 4.95 1.02
CA GLY A 45 -6.20 5.28 1.51
C GLY A 45 -6.93 6.21 0.57
N ASN A 46 -8.16 6.55 0.93
CA ASN A 46 -9.03 7.37 0.11
C ASN A 46 -8.50 8.81 0.01
N VAL A 47 -8.61 9.37 -1.18
CA VAL A 47 -8.22 10.75 -1.43
C VAL A 47 -9.34 11.68 -0.97
N GLU A 48 -9.02 12.58 -0.05
CA GLU A 48 -9.96 13.56 0.49
C GLU A 48 -9.67 14.99 0.03
N SER A 49 -8.56 15.18 -0.70
CA SER A 49 -8.18 16.48 -1.23
C SER A 49 -7.68 16.35 -2.64
N ALA A 50 -7.41 17.47 -3.30
CA ALA A 50 -6.94 17.47 -4.68
C ALA A 50 -5.48 17.03 -4.83
N ASP A 51 -4.67 17.06 -3.75
CA ASP A 51 -3.26 16.73 -3.82
C ASP A 51 -3.06 15.25 -3.50
N LEU A 52 -2.82 14.46 -4.53
CA LEU A 52 -2.67 13.02 -4.42
C LEU A 52 -1.45 12.62 -3.58
N LEU A 53 -0.33 13.32 -3.75
CA LEU A 53 0.89 12.98 -3.01
C LEU A 53 0.74 13.29 -1.53
N VAL A 54 0.11 14.40 -1.18
CA VAL A 54 -0.15 14.73 0.23
C VAL A 54 -1.01 13.64 0.87
N CYS A 55 -2.06 13.20 0.17
CA CYS A 55 -2.91 12.12 0.65
C CYS A 55 -2.13 10.81 0.80
N ALA A 56 -1.30 10.47 -0.20
CA ALA A 56 -0.50 9.25 -0.16
C ALA A 56 0.45 9.23 1.04
N LYS A 57 1.11 10.35 1.31
CA LYS A 57 2.04 10.47 2.44
C LYS A 57 1.30 10.35 3.77
N ARG A 58 0.14 10.99 3.90
CA ARG A 58 -0.66 10.91 5.11
C ARG A 58 -1.13 9.48 5.37
N GLU A 59 -1.68 8.83 4.35
CA GLU A 59 -2.17 7.46 4.48
C GLU A 59 -1.02 6.49 4.80
N PHE A 60 0.14 6.68 4.19
CA PHE A 60 1.31 5.87 4.50
C PHE A 60 1.68 5.99 5.98
N ASN A 61 1.68 7.20 6.51
CA ASN A 61 1.99 7.43 7.92
C ASN A 61 0.92 6.83 8.85
N GLU A 62 -0.36 7.01 8.50
CA GLU A 62 -1.45 6.47 9.32
C GLU A 62 -1.42 4.94 9.38
N GLU A 63 -1.10 4.29 8.26
CA GLU A 63 -1.14 2.83 8.17
C GLU A 63 0.14 2.15 8.64
N THR A 64 1.26 2.85 8.66
CA THR A 64 2.56 2.24 8.98
C THR A 64 3.31 2.89 10.12
N GLY A 65 2.95 4.12 10.48
CA GLY A 65 3.72 4.92 11.45
C GLY A 65 5.02 5.47 10.87
N LEU A 66 5.33 5.17 9.62
CA LEU A 66 6.57 5.62 8.99
C LEU A 66 6.34 6.96 8.28
N VAL A 67 7.41 7.75 8.17
CA VAL A 67 7.35 9.05 7.49
C VAL A 67 8.00 8.94 6.12
N ALA A 68 7.22 9.14 5.07
CA ALA A 68 7.70 9.12 3.71
C ALA A 68 8.22 10.50 3.32
N ALA A 69 9.49 10.58 2.92
CA ALA A 69 10.13 11.80 2.47
C ALA A 69 10.83 11.54 1.14
N GLY A 70 10.53 12.37 0.13
CA GLY A 70 10.97 12.17 -1.24
C GLY A 70 12.47 12.09 -1.43
N PRO A 71 12.90 12.00 -2.70
CA PRO A 71 12.07 12.25 -3.87
C PRO A 71 11.12 11.09 -4.20
N PHE A 72 9.99 11.46 -4.77
CA PHE A 72 8.99 10.50 -5.23
C PHE A 72 8.89 10.54 -6.76
N PHE A 73 8.47 9.44 -7.37
CA PHE A 73 8.00 9.51 -8.75
C PHE A 73 6.68 8.77 -8.91
N ALA A 74 5.77 9.37 -9.69
CA ALA A 74 4.45 8.83 -9.87
C ALA A 74 4.48 7.62 -10.79
N LEU A 75 3.74 6.58 -10.43
CA LEU A 75 3.46 5.45 -11.31
C LEU A 75 2.14 5.69 -12.03
N THR A 76 1.90 4.93 -13.10
CA THR A 76 0.65 5.03 -13.86
C THR A 76 -0.51 4.55 -12.97
N PRO A 77 -1.57 5.36 -12.82
CA PRO A 77 -2.70 4.93 -11.99
C PRO A 77 -3.38 3.69 -12.56
N LEU A 78 -3.94 2.88 -11.67
CA LEU A 78 -4.61 1.64 -12.03
C LEU A 78 -6.08 1.70 -11.64
N ARG A 79 -6.94 1.33 -12.58
CA ARG A 79 -8.37 1.19 -12.30
C ARG A 79 -8.65 -0.24 -11.87
N GLN A 80 -9.25 -0.40 -10.70
CA GLN A 80 -9.58 -1.71 -10.15
C GLN A 80 -10.92 -2.20 -10.70
N LYS A 81 -11.21 -3.49 -10.54
CA LYS A 81 -12.47 -4.09 -11.00
C LYS A 81 -13.69 -3.40 -10.38
N SER A 82 -13.55 -2.92 -9.16
CA SER A 82 -14.60 -2.19 -8.46
C SER A 82 -14.90 -0.81 -9.06
N GLY A 83 -14.08 -0.34 -10.00
CA GLY A 83 -14.16 1.02 -10.54
C GLY A 83 -13.29 2.01 -9.81
N LYS A 84 -12.70 1.62 -8.68
CA LYS A 84 -11.81 2.47 -7.90
C LYS A 84 -10.48 2.65 -8.65
N THR A 85 -9.99 3.90 -8.67
CA THR A 85 -8.68 4.22 -9.24
C THR A 85 -7.66 4.35 -8.12
N VAL A 86 -6.51 3.71 -8.29
CA VAL A 86 -5.41 3.77 -7.33
C VAL A 86 -4.23 4.50 -7.96
N HIS A 87 -3.78 5.56 -7.30
CA HIS A 87 -2.55 6.27 -7.64
C HIS A 87 -1.45 5.80 -6.72
N ALA A 88 -0.26 5.55 -7.25
CA ALA A 88 0.89 5.13 -6.45
C ALA A 88 2.08 6.01 -6.77
N PHE A 89 2.83 6.34 -5.71
CA PHE A 89 4.09 7.07 -5.82
C PHE A 89 5.21 6.16 -5.33
N ALA A 90 6.24 6.00 -6.13
CA ALA A 90 7.39 5.18 -5.77
C ALA A 90 8.37 6.00 -4.94
N LEU A 91 8.94 5.36 -3.93
CA LEU A 91 9.89 5.99 -3.01
C LEU A 91 11.00 4.99 -2.68
N GLU A 92 12.23 5.37 -2.95
CA GLU A 92 13.37 4.57 -2.50
C GLU A 92 13.70 4.94 -1.06
N ALA A 93 13.53 3.99 -0.14
CA ALA A 93 13.80 4.21 1.27
C ALA A 93 14.00 2.88 1.98
N ASP A 94 14.89 2.85 2.95
CA ASP A 94 15.13 1.69 3.80
C ASP A 94 14.61 2.02 5.20
N PHE A 95 13.34 1.73 5.44
CA PHE A 95 12.69 2.03 6.71
C PHE A 95 13.06 1.02 7.79
N ASP A 96 13.18 1.52 9.01
CA ASP A 96 13.27 0.68 10.20
C ASP A 96 11.85 0.24 10.58
N LEU A 97 11.52 -1.02 10.29
CA LEU A 97 10.17 -1.52 10.53
C LEU A 97 9.84 -1.77 12.01
N SER A 98 10.83 -1.67 12.90
CA SER A 98 10.57 -1.80 14.34
C SER A 98 9.68 -0.68 14.88
N THR A 99 9.59 0.44 14.15
CA THR A 99 8.73 1.56 14.54
C THR A 99 7.34 1.49 13.94
N PHE A 100 7.01 0.38 13.28
CA PHE A 100 5.68 0.20 12.66
C PHE A 100 4.56 0.39 13.68
N ALA A 101 3.56 1.18 13.30
CA ALA A 101 2.33 1.38 14.08
C ALA A 101 1.22 1.78 13.12
N SER A 102 0.09 1.11 13.21
CA SER A 102 -1.05 1.39 12.35
C SER A 102 -2.16 2.06 13.14
N ASN A 103 -2.91 2.94 12.47
CA ASN A 103 -4.18 3.41 13.02
C ASN A 103 -5.16 2.24 13.09
N MET A 104 -6.24 2.45 13.84
CA MET A 104 -7.23 1.43 14.12
C MET A 104 -8.55 1.74 13.43
N PHE A 105 -9.32 0.71 13.14
CA PHE A 105 -10.70 0.88 12.72
C PHE A 105 -11.61 0.02 13.59
N GLU A 106 -12.87 0.41 13.65
CA GLU A 106 -13.87 -0.28 14.46
C GLU A 106 -14.82 -1.05 13.55
N MET A 107 -15.14 -2.28 13.93
CA MET A 107 -16.15 -3.05 13.23
C MET A 107 -16.88 -3.98 14.18
N GLU A 108 -18.10 -4.35 13.81
CA GLU A 108 -18.84 -5.36 14.53
C GLU A 108 -18.23 -6.73 14.29
N TRP A 109 -17.82 -7.39 15.37
CA TRP A 109 -17.25 -8.73 15.25
C TRP A 109 -17.52 -9.53 16.52
N PRO A 110 -18.03 -10.76 16.48
CA PRO A 110 -18.46 -11.47 15.26
C PRO A 110 -19.63 -10.78 14.56
N PRO A 111 -19.90 -11.13 13.29
CA PRO A 111 -21.03 -10.53 12.57
C PRO A 111 -22.34 -10.73 13.33
N HIS A 112 -23.15 -9.68 13.39
CA HIS A 112 -24.46 -9.67 14.06
C HIS A 112 -24.40 -9.90 15.57
N SER A 113 -23.24 -9.73 16.18
CA SER A 113 -23.07 -9.92 17.63
C SER A 113 -23.47 -8.69 18.46
N GLY A 114 -23.54 -7.52 17.81
CA GLY A 114 -23.71 -6.25 18.51
C GLY A 114 -22.47 -5.77 19.23
N LYS A 115 -21.34 -6.45 19.07
CA LYS A 115 -20.09 -6.11 19.74
C LYS A 115 -19.15 -5.39 18.78
N LEU A 116 -18.76 -4.15 19.11
CA LEU A 116 -17.78 -3.39 18.33
C LEU A 116 -16.39 -3.69 18.85
N GLN A 117 -15.48 -3.99 17.95
CA GLN A 117 -14.09 -4.26 18.27
C GLN A 117 -13.18 -3.43 17.38
N ASN A 118 -12.01 -3.06 17.92
CA ASN A 118 -10.99 -2.31 17.18
C ASN A 118 -9.96 -3.25 16.60
N PHE A 119 -9.60 -3.00 15.33
CA PHE A 119 -8.56 -3.74 14.64
C PHE A 119 -7.61 -2.75 13.96
N PRO A 120 -6.33 -3.10 13.78
CA PRO A 120 -5.44 -2.25 13.02
C PRO A 120 -5.84 -2.26 11.54
N GLU A 121 -5.72 -1.10 10.88
CA GLU A 121 -5.92 -1.03 9.43
C GLU A 121 -4.92 -1.92 8.70
N VAL A 122 -3.68 -1.92 9.19
CA VAL A 122 -2.59 -2.76 8.70
C VAL A 122 -2.04 -3.51 9.91
N ASP A 123 -1.99 -4.83 9.84
CA ASP A 123 -1.49 -5.61 10.98
C ASP A 123 0.00 -5.88 10.91
N ARG A 124 0.61 -5.76 9.75
CA ARG A 124 2.05 -5.93 9.58
C ARG A 124 2.51 -5.37 8.24
N VAL A 125 3.77 -5.00 8.21
CA VAL A 125 4.46 -4.58 6.98
C VAL A 125 5.72 -5.41 6.83
N ALA A 126 6.14 -5.62 5.59
CA ALA A 126 7.37 -6.37 5.33
C ALA A 126 7.95 -5.97 3.97
N TYR A 127 9.26 -6.03 3.88
CA TYR A 127 9.95 -5.95 2.60
C TYR A 127 10.01 -7.35 1.99
N PHE A 128 9.65 -7.43 0.71
CA PHE A 128 9.69 -8.68 -0.04
C PHE A 128 10.57 -8.52 -1.27
N GLY A 129 11.36 -9.53 -1.57
CA GLY A 129 12.05 -9.60 -2.86
C GLY A 129 11.04 -9.65 -4.00
N LEU A 130 11.51 -9.35 -5.21
CA LEU A 130 10.63 -9.13 -6.36
C LEU A 130 9.68 -10.30 -6.63
N ALA A 131 10.18 -11.54 -6.69
CA ALA A 131 9.34 -12.69 -6.98
C ALA A 131 8.27 -12.89 -5.91
N THR A 132 8.64 -12.74 -4.64
CA THR A 132 7.71 -12.87 -3.52
C THR A 132 6.69 -11.75 -3.51
N ALA A 133 7.11 -10.51 -3.77
CA ALA A 133 6.20 -9.37 -3.83
C ALA A 133 5.14 -9.57 -4.91
N ARG A 134 5.52 -10.11 -6.06
CA ARG A 134 4.56 -10.41 -7.14
C ARG A 134 3.50 -11.40 -6.71
N ARG A 135 3.87 -12.37 -5.89
CA ARG A 135 2.94 -13.38 -5.38
C ARG A 135 2.04 -12.82 -4.27
N LYS A 136 2.61 -12.00 -3.40
CA LYS A 136 1.92 -11.47 -2.22
C LYS A 136 0.92 -10.37 -2.53
N ILE A 137 1.21 -9.54 -3.51
CA ILE A 137 0.41 -8.34 -3.78
C ILE A 137 -0.93 -8.70 -4.41
N LEU A 138 -1.95 -7.89 -4.12
CA LEU A 138 -3.23 -7.94 -4.81
C LEU A 138 -2.99 -7.94 -6.32
N SER A 139 -3.67 -8.84 -7.04
CA SER A 139 -3.45 -8.98 -8.49
C SER A 139 -3.70 -7.68 -9.25
N GLY A 140 -4.66 -6.88 -8.82
CA GLY A 140 -4.97 -5.59 -9.45
C GLY A 140 -3.90 -4.54 -9.25
N GLN A 141 -2.95 -4.74 -8.33
CA GLN A 141 -1.85 -3.81 -8.09
C GLN A 141 -0.52 -4.30 -8.66
N ARG A 142 -0.47 -5.52 -9.18
CA ARG A 142 0.77 -6.08 -9.73
C ARG A 142 1.40 -5.20 -10.82
N PRO A 143 0.64 -4.53 -11.70
CA PRO A 143 1.25 -3.63 -12.68
C PRO A 143 2.11 -2.51 -12.08
N PHE A 144 1.86 -2.08 -10.84
CA PHE A 144 2.75 -1.12 -10.17
C PHE A 144 4.17 -1.69 -10.03
N ILE A 145 4.27 -2.97 -9.66
CA ILE A 145 5.57 -3.62 -9.52
C ILE A 145 6.28 -3.68 -10.87
N GLU A 146 5.56 -4.05 -11.92
CA GLU A 146 6.16 -4.19 -13.24
C GLU A 146 6.63 -2.84 -13.79
N GLU A 147 5.84 -1.78 -13.58
CA GLU A 147 6.27 -0.44 -13.98
C GLU A 147 7.48 0.02 -13.18
N LEU A 148 7.50 -0.23 -11.87
CA LEU A 148 8.66 0.13 -11.04
C LEU A 148 9.93 -0.52 -11.58
N VAL A 149 9.88 -1.83 -11.88
CA VAL A 149 11.02 -2.55 -12.41
C VAL A 149 11.52 -1.92 -13.71
N GLN A 150 10.58 -1.58 -14.62
CA GLN A 150 10.94 -0.95 -15.89
C GLN A 150 11.56 0.43 -15.69
N ARG A 151 10.97 1.22 -14.79
CA ARG A 151 11.46 2.57 -14.50
C ARG A 151 12.86 2.55 -13.89
N LEU A 152 13.14 1.59 -13.01
CA LEU A 152 14.46 1.45 -12.41
C LEU A 152 15.52 1.05 -13.43
N LYS A 153 15.18 0.19 -14.36
CA LYS A 153 16.11 -0.19 -15.45
C LYS A 153 16.47 1.01 -16.31
N LYS A 154 15.50 1.87 -16.62
CA LYS A 154 15.73 3.06 -17.46
C LYS A 154 16.52 4.14 -16.76
N ARG A 155 16.58 4.11 -15.41
CA ARG A 155 17.26 5.12 -14.61
C ARG A 155 18.71 4.74 -14.30
N VAL A 156 19.14 3.55 -14.69
CA VAL A 156 20.53 3.14 -14.51
C VAL A 156 21.40 3.91 -15.51
N PRO A 157 22.39 4.68 -15.06
CA PRO A 157 23.28 5.38 -15.99
C PRO A 157 24.04 4.37 -16.85
N VAL A 158 24.12 4.67 -18.10
CA VAL A 158 24.89 3.86 -19.04
C VAL A 158 26.37 4.22 -18.92
#